data_d98d7f3f1c032b8d928286f56e20baa9
#
_entry.id   d98d7f3f1c032b8d928286f56e20baa9
#
_cell.length_a   1.000
_cell.length_b   1.000
_cell.length_c   1.000
_cell.angle_alpha   90.00
_cell.angle_beta   90.00
_cell.angle_gamma   90.00
#
_symmetry.space_group_name_H-M   'P 1'
#
loop_
_entity.id
_entity.type
_entity.pdbx_description
1 polymer ?
#
loop_
_entity_poly.entity_id
_entity_poly.type
_entity_poly.pdbx_seq_one_letter_code
_entity_poly.pdbx_strand_id
1 'polypeptide(L)'
;MSFNNTGKVWSVDAFAQYLKTIKPPAWAKAVCLHHTSSPTLNQRPNGFLAQHLENLKDYYSRQLGWHGAPHLFIDEDQAWGMNPLTETGVHASSFNRLAIGIEVLGDYDNEEPTKGRGLQCWQTATAITKLLLDWLSLPVNDKTVLFHRDDPKTTKTCPGGKVGKAWVINLIKNSSVPKTEPVSVSFSALVPELEKKGYSSEEIKKGLKISNGKVYWRDKWLEKAYYDKYTQTTFASTEEINLIEQNQ
;
A
#
# COMPACT_ATOMS: atom_id res chain seq x y z
N MET A 1 -12.05 14.00 13.52
CA MET A 1 -11.61 13.10 12.45
C MET A 1 -11.02 13.95 11.34
N SER A 2 -9.96 13.52 10.73
CA SER A 2 -9.25 14.30 9.73
C SER A 2 -8.80 13.43 8.56
N PHE A 3 -8.62 14.06 7.37
CA PHE A 3 -8.04 13.42 6.18
C PHE A 3 -6.54 13.71 6.06
N ASN A 4 -5.82 13.82 7.17
CA ASN A 4 -4.43 14.31 7.20
C ASN A 4 -3.42 13.38 6.53
N ASN A 5 -3.80 12.13 6.24
CA ASN A 5 -2.96 11.19 5.52
C ASN A 5 -3.26 11.11 4.01
N THR A 6 -4.24 11.86 3.51
CA THR A 6 -4.55 11.89 2.08
C THR A 6 -3.32 12.29 1.28
N GLY A 7 -3.04 11.54 0.22
CA GLY A 7 -1.87 11.73 -0.62
C GLY A 7 -0.56 11.11 -0.09
N LYS A 8 -0.52 10.60 1.14
CA LYS A 8 0.61 9.81 1.63
C LYS A 8 0.51 8.39 1.07
N VAL A 9 1.65 7.86 0.65
CA VAL A 9 1.74 6.52 0.05
C VAL A 9 2.97 5.80 0.58
N TRP A 10 2.82 4.49 0.81
CA TRP A 10 3.88 3.65 1.34
C TRP A 10 3.93 2.31 0.59
N SER A 11 5.12 1.83 0.29
CA SER A 11 5.36 0.40 0.11
C SER A 11 5.18 -0.32 1.46
N VAL A 12 5.13 -1.65 1.45
CA VAL A 12 5.03 -2.45 2.69
C VAL A 12 6.17 -2.11 3.66
N ASP A 13 7.41 -1.99 3.15
CA ASP A 13 8.59 -1.64 3.96
C ASP A 13 8.52 -0.22 4.51
N ALA A 14 8.15 0.75 3.68
CA ALA A 14 7.99 2.13 4.11
C ALA A 14 6.89 2.26 5.16
N PHE A 15 5.80 1.47 5.04
CA PHE A 15 4.74 1.43 6.03
C PHE A 15 5.23 0.86 7.37
N ALA A 16 6.05 -0.19 7.35
CA ALA A 16 6.67 -0.74 8.56
C ALA A 16 7.55 0.31 9.29
N GLN A 17 8.29 1.15 8.54
CA GLN A 17 9.05 2.25 9.13
C GLN A 17 8.13 3.36 9.66
N TYR A 18 7.07 3.72 8.93
CA TYR A 18 6.08 4.70 9.37
C TYR A 18 5.44 4.31 10.71
N LEU A 19 5.08 3.03 10.90
CA LEU A 19 4.50 2.56 12.16
C LEU A 19 5.43 2.75 13.37
N LYS A 20 6.75 2.74 13.18
CA LYS A 20 7.71 3.02 14.27
C LYS A 20 7.71 4.49 14.73
N THR A 21 7.18 5.39 13.91
CA THR A 21 7.13 6.84 14.21
C THR A 21 5.87 7.25 14.97
N ILE A 22 4.90 6.37 15.10
CA ILE A 22 3.61 6.64 15.76
C ILE A 22 3.30 5.60 16.84
N LYS A 23 2.53 5.99 17.84
CA LYS A 23 2.09 5.08 18.92
C LYS A 23 0.77 4.40 18.54
N PRO A 24 0.60 3.10 18.83
CA PRO A 24 -0.67 2.41 18.61
C PRO A 24 -1.77 3.03 19.46
N PRO A 25 -2.94 3.29 18.87
CA PRO A 25 -4.07 3.87 19.60
C PRO A 25 -4.75 2.81 20.47
N ALA A 26 -5.12 3.19 21.68
CA ALA A 26 -5.75 2.28 22.63
C ALA A 26 -7.14 1.76 22.17
N TRP A 27 -7.82 2.50 21.29
CA TRP A 27 -9.16 2.13 20.78
C TRP A 27 -9.13 0.99 19.75
N ALA A 28 -8.06 0.85 18.96
CA ALA A 28 -7.99 -0.15 17.91
C ALA A 28 -7.73 -1.54 18.51
N LYS A 29 -8.64 -2.46 18.25
CA LYS A 29 -8.61 -3.85 18.74
C LYS A 29 -8.69 -4.86 17.60
N ALA A 30 -8.78 -4.40 16.37
CA ALA A 30 -8.90 -5.21 15.17
C ALA A 30 -8.49 -4.42 13.90
N VAL A 31 -8.37 -5.13 12.80
CA VAL A 31 -8.31 -4.58 11.45
C VAL A 31 -9.54 -5.08 10.69
N CYS A 32 -10.26 -4.19 10.02
CA CYS A 32 -11.43 -4.51 9.22
C CYS A 32 -11.10 -4.36 7.73
N LEU A 33 -11.25 -5.45 6.98
CA LEU A 33 -10.97 -5.50 5.56
C LEU A 33 -12.25 -5.29 4.74
N HIS A 34 -12.12 -4.45 3.74
CA HIS A 34 -13.13 -4.11 2.75
C HIS A 34 -12.59 -4.34 1.34
N HIS A 35 -13.44 -4.23 0.35
CA HIS A 35 -13.07 -4.04 -1.04
C HIS A 35 -13.72 -2.76 -1.58
N THR A 36 -13.07 -2.14 -2.56
CA THR A 36 -13.63 -0.93 -3.16
C THR A 36 -14.93 -1.17 -3.89
N SER A 37 -15.16 -2.39 -4.41
CA SER A 37 -16.26 -2.76 -5.31
C SER A 37 -16.26 -1.86 -6.57
N SER A 38 -16.22 -0.57 -6.40
CA SER A 38 -15.94 0.44 -7.42
C SER A 38 -14.98 1.48 -6.82
N PRO A 39 -13.83 1.69 -7.43
CA PRO A 39 -13.35 1.17 -8.71
C PRO A 39 -12.98 -0.32 -8.68
N THR A 40 -13.16 -0.99 -9.84
CA THR A 40 -12.67 -2.35 -10.11
C THR A 40 -11.19 -2.33 -10.48
N LEU A 41 -10.54 -3.51 -10.57
CA LEU A 41 -9.17 -3.64 -11.05
C LEU A 41 -9.02 -3.07 -12.48
N ASN A 42 -9.99 -3.32 -13.36
CA ASN A 42 -9.95 -2.80 -14.73
C ASN A 42 -10.13 -1.28 -14.81
N GLN A 43 -10.87 -0.68 -13.89
CA GLN A 43 -11.01 0.78 -13.81
C GLN A 43 -9.76 1.48 -13.25
N ARG A 44 -8.84 0.74 -12.67
CA ARG A 44 -7.56 1.22 -12.16
C ARG A 44 -6.41 0.35 -12.65
N PRO A 45 -6.13 0.34 -13.96
CA PRO A 45 -5.13 -0.56 -14.55
C PRO A 45 -3.71 -0.36 -14.00
N ASN A 46 -3.42 0.81 -13.45
CA ASN A 46 -2.12 1.18 -12.85
C ASN A 46 -2.22 1.42 -11.33
N GLY A 47 -3.19 0.81 -10.64
CA GLY A 47 -3.43 1.03 -9.21
C GLY A 47 -4.04 2.41 -8.90
N PHE A 48 -3.89 2.86 -7.67
CA PHE A 48 -4.33 4.19 -7.26
C PHE A 48 -3.33 5.28 -7.67
N LEU A 49 -3.83 6.50 -7.75
CA LEU A 49 -3.05 7.74 -7.89
C LEU A 49 -3.48 8.70 -6.78
N ALA A 50 -2.62 9.63 -6.40
CA ALA A 50 -2.93 10.63 -5.38
C ALA A 50 -4.24 11.36 -5.66
N GLN A 51 -4.50 11.73 -6.93
CA GLN A 51 -5.74 12.38 -7.34
C GLN A 51 -7.00 11.54 -7.08
N HIS A 52 -6.90 10.20 -7.16
CA HIS A 52 -8.04 9.33 -6.85
C HIS A 52 -8.44 9.44 -5.38
N LEU A 53 -7.46 9.51 -4.49
CA LEU A 53 -7.69 9.63 -3.04
C LEU A 53 -8.22 11.03 -2.69
N GLU A 54 -7.70 12.10 -3.32
CA GLU A 54 -8.23 13.45 -3.13
C GLU A 54 -9.68 13.56 -3.62
N ASN A 55 -10.02 13.01 -4.78
CA ASN A 55 -11.39 12.98 -5.29
C ASN A 55 -12.32 12.19 -4.34
N LEU A 56 -11.84 11.09 -3.78
CA LEU A 56 -12.61 10.28 -2.83
C LEU A 56 -12.82 11.01 -1.50
N LYS A 57 -11.80 11.71 -1.00
CA LYS A 57 -11.90 12.59 0.17
C LYS A 57 -12.97 13.67 -0.05
N ASP A 58 -12.95 14.32 -1.23
CA ASP A 58 -13.95 15.34 -1.58
C ASP A 58 -15.36 14.75 -1.64
N TYR A 59 -15.50 13.54 -2.18
CA TYR A 59 -16.78 12.83 -2.18
C TYR A 59 -17.26 12.55 -0.76
N TYR A 60 -16.42 11.99 0.11
CA TYR A 60 -16.77 11.71 1.50
C TYR A 60 -17.15 12.98 2.27
N SER A 61 -16.38 14.05 2.11
CA SER A 61 -16.60 15.29 2.86
C SER A 61 -17.77 16.12 2.32
N ARG A 62 -17.84 16.31 0.99
CA ARG A 62 -18.81 17.25 0.37
C ARG A 62 -20.13 16.58 0.02
N GLN A 63 -20.11 15.29 -0.43
CA GLN A 63 -21.31 14.61 -0.85
C GLN A 63 -21.98 13.86 0.31
N LEU A 64 -21.17 13.16 1.13
CA LEU A 64 -21.68 12.35 2.24
C LEU A 64 -21.66 13.08 3.59
N GLY A 65 -21.01 14.26 3.69
CA GLY A 65 -20.86 14.99 4.93
C GLY A 65 -20.00 14.27 5.98
N TRP A 66 -19.16 13.32 5.56
CA TRP A 66 -18.29 12.56 6.46
C TRP A 66 -17.05 13.37 6.81
N HIS A 67 -16.62 13.24 8.07
CA HIS A 67 -15.38 13.83 8.58
C HIS A 67 -14.25 12.80 8.71
N GLY A 68 -14.38 11.65 8.07
CA GLY A 68 -13.43 10.55 8.08
C GLY A 68 -13.81 9.48 7.06
N ALA A 69 -12.93 8.50 6.89
CA ALA A 69 -13.03 7.44 5.90
C ALA A 69 -12.35 6.17 6.43
N PRO A 70 -12.28 5.08 5.66
CA PRO A 70 -11.29 4.03 5.91
C PRO A 70 -9.89 4.61 6.04
N HIS A 71 -9.01 3.96 6.79
CA HIS A 71 -7.69 4.50 7.08
C HIS A 71 -6.74 4.37 5.90
N LEU A 72 -6.82 3.24 5.20
CA LEU A 72 -5.92 2.86 4.11
C LEU A 72 -6.70 2.34 2.91
N PHE A 73 -6.17 2.63 1.72
CA PHE A 73 -6.55 2.03 0.45
C PHE A 73 -5.35 1.28 -0.09
N ILE A 74 -5.53 0.03 -0.54
CA ILE A 74 -4.45 -0.87 -0.94
C ILE A 74 -4.65 -1.27 -2.39
N ASP A 75 -3.61 -1.15 -3.17
CA ASP A 75 -3.50 -1.72 -4.52
C ASP A 75 -2.44 -2.83 -4.56
N GLU A 76 -1.87 -3.11 -5.73
CA GLU A 76 -0.97 -4.24 -5.92
C GLU A 76 0.31 -4.15 -5.13
N ASP A 77 0.79 -2.93 -4.82
CA ASP A 77 2.11 -2.73 -4.23
C ASP A 77 2.20 -1.59 -3.21
N GLN A 78 1.10 -0.86 -2.99
CA GLN A 78 1.11 0.35 -2.16
C GLN A 78 -0.05 0.40 -1.18
N ALA A 79 0.22 1.04 -0.04
CA ALA A 79 -0.78 1.49 0.92
C ALA A 79 -0.94 3.01 0.81
N TRP A 80 -2.14 3.46 0.50
CA TRP A 80 -2.53 4.86 0.36
C TRP A 80 -3.26 5.33 1.60
N GLY A 81 -2.75 6.37 2.24
CA GLY A 81 -3.34 6.94 3.45
C GLY A 81 -4.58 7.77 3.16
N MET A 82 -5.57 7.68 4.04
CA MET A 82 -6.72 8.55 4.06
C MET A 82 -6.89 9.16 5.45
N ASN A 83 -7.28 8.38 6.45
CA ASN A 83 -7.33 8.81 7.85
C ASN A 83 -6.03 8.47 8.60
N PRO A 84 -5.64 9.27 9.62
CA PRO A 84 -4.59 8.88 10.55
C PRO A 84 -4.94 7.57 11.27
N LEU A 85 -3.95 6.67 11.42
CA LEU A 85 -4.15 5.41 12.14
C LEU A 85 -4.43 5.59 13.64
N THR A 86 -4.12 6.77 14.17
CA THR A 86 -4.33 7.14 15.57
C THR A 86 -5.73 7.66 15.87
N GLU A 87 -6.52 7.95 14.84
CA GLU A 87 -7.89 8.46 14.94
C GLU A 87 -8.89 7.39 14.47
N THR A 88 -10.13 7.44 14.95
CA THR A 88 -11.19 6.53 14.48
C THR A 88 -11.62 6.89 13.05
N GLY A 89 -11.84 5.88 12.22
CA GLY A 89 -12.30 6.04 10.83
C GLY A 89 -13.82 5.94 10.67
N VAL A 90 -14.27 6.03 9.42
CA VAL A 90 -15.66 5.78 9.02
C VAL A 90 -15.64 4.74 7.89
N HIS A 91 -16.01 3.48 8.19
CA HIS A 91 -15.95 2.37 7.24
C HIS A 91 -16.97 1.25 7.48
N ALA A 92 -17.31 0.96 8.75
CA ALA A 92 -18.31 -0.03 9.13
C ALA A 92 -18.92 0.38 10.47
N SER A 93 -20.24 0.52 10.54
CA SER A 93 -20.95 1.15 11.66
C SER A 93 -20.55 0.64 13.03
N SER A 94 -20.50 -0.70 13.21
CA SER A 94 -20.13 -1.30 14.49
C SER A 94 -18.62 -1.35 14.73
N PHE A 95 -17.80 -1.15 13.69
CA PHE A 95 -16.34 -1.30 13.76
C PHE A 95 -15.56 0.01 13.70
N ASN A 96 -16.21 1.16 13.41
CA ASN A 96 -15.57 2.46 13.31
C ASN A 96 -14.70 2.86 14.51
N ARG A 97 -15.10 2.43 15.74
CA ARG A 97 -14.37 2.70 16.98
C ARG A 97 -13.65 1.47 17.54
N LEU A 98 -13.54 0.42 16.74
CA LEU A 98 -12.95 -0.86 17.14
C LEU A 98 -11.80 -1.27 16.23
N ALA A 99 -11.88 -0.95 14.93
CA ALA A 99 -10.98 -1.49 13.93
C ALA A 99 -10.40 -0.41 13.00
N ILE A 100 -9.15 -0.63 12.59
CA ILE A 100 -8.54 0.10 11.47
C ILE A 100 -9.15 -0.44 10.18
N GLY A 101 -9.80 0.40 9.39
CA GLY A 101 -10.42 0.03 8.12
C GLY A 101 -9.45 0.08 6.97
N ILE A 102 -9.41 -0.97 6.15
CA ILE A 102 -8.60 -1.10 4.94
C ILE A 102 -9.50 -1.42 3.75
N GLU A 103 -9.41 -0.64 2.68
CA GLU A 103 -10.06 -0.87 1.40
C GLU A 103 -9.07 -1.51 0.40
N VAL A 104 -9.36 -2.70 -0.07
CA VAL A 104 -8.56 -3.39 -1.10
C VAL A 104 -9.16 -3.10 -2.47
N LEU A 105 -8.34 -2.63 -3.41
CA LEU A 105 -8.76 -2.32 -4.77
C LEU A 105 -9.33 -3.55 -5.46
N GLY A 106 -10.53 -3.43 -6.01
CA GLY A 106 -11.21 -4.45 -6.82
C GLY A 106 -12.65 -4.71 -6.40
N ASP A 107 -13.37 -5.44 -7.25
CA ASP A 107 -14.72 -5.95 -7.02
C ASP A 107 -14.70 -7.47 -6.84
N TYR A 108 -14.47 -7.93 -5.64
CA TYR A 108 -14.32 -9.36 -5.34
C TYR A 108 -15.63 -10.12 -5.13
N ASP A 109 -16.75 -9.53 -5.51
CA ASP A 109 -17.95 -10.27 -5.86
C ASP A 109 -17.84 -10.86 -7.28
N ASN A 110 -17.17 -10.16 -8.19
CA ASN A 110 -17.03 -10.51 -9.60
C ASN A 110 -15.59 -10.85 -10.00
N GLU A 111 -14.58 -10.13 -9.51
CA GLU A 111 -13.17 -10.32 -9.83
C GLU A 111 -12.54 -11.44 -8.98
N GLU A 112 -11.41 -11.98 -9.44
CA GLU A 112 -10.74 -13.13 -8.84
C GLU A 112 -9.68 -12.69 -7.81
N PRO A 113 -9.85 -13.01 -6.50
CA PRO A 113 -8.90 -12.60 -5.46
C PRO A 113 -7.65 -13.49 -5.37
N THR A 114 -7.69 -14.72 -5.91
CA THR A 114 -6.65 -15.74 -5.66
C THR A 114 -5.61 -15.85 -6.76
N LYS A 115 -5.69 -15.03 -7.82
CA LYS A 115 -4.73 -14.99 -8.92
C LYS A 115 -4.61 -13.61 -9.56
N GLY A 116 -3.53 -13.42 -10.34
CA GLY A 116 -3.28 -12.18 -11.07
C GLY A 116 -3.22 -10.96 -10.15
N ARG A 117 -3.70 -9.83 -10.62
CA ARG A 117 -3.70 -8.55 -9.88
C ARG A 117 -4.52 -8.61 -8.60
N GLY A 118 -5.64 -9.33 -8.58
CA GLY A 118 -6.42 -9.49 -7.37
C GLY A 118 -5.61 -10.13 -6.25
N LEU A 119 -4.83 -11.19 -6.55
CA LEU A 119 -3.93 -11.80 -5.58
C LEU A 119 -2.85 -10.82 -5.12
N GLN A 120 -2.28 -10.01 -6.02
CA GLN A 120 -1.27 -9.01 -5.64
C GLN A 120 -1.84 -7.98 -4.66
N CYS A 121 -3.03 -7.44 -4.92
CA CYS A 121 -3.71 -6.54 -3.99
C CYS A 121 -3.91 -7.18 -2.62
N TRP A 122 -4.36 -8.45 -2.57
CA TRP A 122 -4.55 -9.18 -1.33
C TRP A 122 -3.24 -9.53 -0.63
N GLN A 123 -2.17 -9.82 -1.35
CA GLN A 123 -0.84 -10.02 -0.76
C GLN A 123 -0.33 -8.75 -0.09
N THR A 124 -0.46 -7.60 -0.74
CA THR A 124 -0.11 -6.31 -0.15
C THR A 124 -1.01 -5.97 1.05
N ALA A 125 -2.33 -6.14 0.92
CA ALA A 125 -3.27 -5.88 2.01
C ALA A 125 -3.01 -6.78 3.23
N THR A 126 -2.68 -8.05 3.03
CA THR A 126 -2.38 -8.98 4.12
C THR A 126 -1.04 -8.70 4.79
N ALA A 127 -0.03 -8.27 4.03
CA ALA A 127 1.25 -7.81 4.60
C ALA A 127 1.06 -6.55 5.45
N ILE A 128 0.32 -5.54 4.97
CA ILE A 128 -0.03 -4.34 5.73
C ILE A 128 -0.87 -4.70 6.98
N THR A 129 -1.83 -5.63 6.85
CA THR A 129 -2.63 -6.10 7.98
C THR A 129 -1.76 -6.77 9.04
N LYS A 130 -0.78 -7.59 8.64
CA LYS A 130 0.17 -8.23 9.57
C LYS A 130 0.96 -7.18 10.35
N LEU A 131 1.50 -6.17 9.65
CA LEU A 131 2.22 -5.06 10.28
C LEU A 131 1.35 -4.29 11.29
N LEU A 132 0.10 -4.03 10.95
CA LEU A 132 -0.84 -3.36 11.86
C LEU A 132 -1.16 -4.21 13.09
N LEU A 133 -1.41 -5.51 12.92
CA LEU A 133 -1.69 -6.40 14.06
C LEU A 133 -0.47 -6.53 14.98
N ASP A 134 0.74 -6.63 14.43
CA ASP A 134 1.98 -6.66 15.21
C ASP A 134 2.18 -5.33 15.97
N TRP A 135 1.98 -4.20 15.31
CA TRP A 135 2.06 -2.87 15.92
C TRP A 135 1.05 -2.67 17.04
N LEU A 136 -0.16 -3.21 16.89
CA LEU A 136 -1.21 -3.20 17.91
C LEU A 136 -1.01 -4.28 19.00
N SER A 137 -0.01 -5.15 18.86
CA SER A 137 0.22 -6.33 19.72
C SER A 137 -1.00 -7.27 19.77
N LEU A 138 -1.63 -7.50 18.61
CA LEU A 138 -2.82 -8.33 18.46
C LEU A 138 -2.49 -9.65 17.74
N PRO A 139 -3.07 -10.80 18.15
CA PRO A 139 -2.88 -12.07 17.45
C PRO A 139 -3.61 -12.07 16.10
N VAL A 140 -3.16 -12.90 15.16
CA VAL A 140 -3.83 -13.11 13.86
C VAL A 140 -4.89 -14.20 14.00
N ASN A 141 -6.16 -13.79 14.14
CA ASN A 141 -7.31 -14.69 14.22
C ASN A 141 -8.60 -14.01 13.71
N ASP A 142 -9.74 -14.70 13.79
CA ASP A 142 -11.05 -14.25 13.32
C ASP A 142 -11.67 -13.10 14.16
N LYS A 143 -11.15 -12.85 15.36
CA LYS A 143 -11.61 -11.75 16.23
C LYS A 143 -10.86 -10.45 15.99
N THR A 144 -9.65 -10.52 15.43
CA THR A 144 -8.77 -9.38 15.16
C THR A 144 -8.66 -9.04 13.68
N VAL A 145 -9.02 -9.99 12.81
CA VAL A 145 -9.17 -9.80 11.35
C VAL A 145 -10.66 -9.84 11.04
N LEU A 146 -11.27 -8.69 10.89
CA LEU A 146 -12.69 -8.54 10.60
C LEU A 146 -12.91 -8.28 9.11
N PHE A 147 -14.05 -8.71 8.59
CA PHE A 147 -14.58 -8.29 7.30
C PHE A 147 -15.77 -7.35 7.50
N HIS A 148 -16.04 -6.45 6.58
CA HIS A 148 -17.22 -5.61 6.69
C HIS A 148 -18.51 -6.43 6.89
N ARG A 149 -18.67 -7.54 6.19
CA ARG A 149 -19.84 -8.44 6.33
C ARG A 149 -19.98 -9.09 7.70
N ASP A 150 -18.97 -9.01 8.57
CA ASP A 150 -19.09 -9.47 9.96
C ASP A 150 -19.80 -8.42 10.84
N ASP A 151 -20.01 -7.20 10.35
CA ASP A 151 -20.77 -6.17 11.05
C ASP A 151 -22.26 -6.58 11.05
N PRO A 152 -22.89 -6.79 12.23
CA PRO A 152 -24.29 -7.21 12.31
C PRO A 152 -25.29 -6.20 11.75
N LYS A 153 -24.82 -4.98 11.45
CA LYS A 153 -25.66 -3.90 10.87
C LYS A 153 -25.60 -3.83 9.35
N THR A 154 -24.92 -4.76 8.69
CA THR A 154 -24.80 -4.78 7.23
C THR A 154 -25.35 -6.08 6.64
N THR A 155 -25.84 -5.99 5.41
CA THR A 155 -26.17 -7.14 4.55
C THR A 155 -25.22 -7.28 3.37
N LYS A 156 -24.15 -6.48 3.35
CA LYS A 156 -23.18 -6.46 2.25
C LYS A 156 -22.30 -7.72 2.25
N THR A 157 -21.85 -8.13 1.08
CA THR A 157 -20.88 -9.23 0.87
C THR A 157 -19.43 -8.81 1.15
N CYS A 158 -19.15 -7.49 1.31
CA CYS A 158 -17.83 -6.90 1.48
C CYS A 158 -16.97 -7.66 2.53
N PRO A 159 -15.75 -8.04 2.18
CA PRO A 159 -14.90 -7.58 1.06
C PRO A 159 -15.08 -8.38 -0.25
N GLY A 160 -16.26 -8.88 -0.53
CA GLY A 160 -16.63 -9.65 -1.72
C GLY A 160 -16.86 -11.14 -1.44
N GLY A 161 -17.88 -11.71 -2.08
CA GLY A 161 -18.32 -13.10 -1.85
C GLY A 161 -17.24 -14.15 -2.16
N LYS A 162 -16.31 -13.84 -3.08
CA LYS A 162 -15.21 -14.74 -3.43
C LYS A 162 -14.04 -14.72 -2.42
N VAL A 163 -14.03 -13.79 -1.47
CA VAL A 163 -12.96 -13.66 -0.48
C VAL A 163 -13.25 -14.53 0.74
N GLY A 164 -12.51 -15.63 0.89
CA GLY A 164 -12.62 -16.51 2.04
C GLY A 164 -11.85 -15.99 3.27
N LYS A 165 -12.48 -15.90 4.43
CA LYS A 165 -11.82 -15.39 5.66
C LYS A 165 -10.63 -16.27 6.10
N ALA A 166 -10.79 -17.58 6.05
CA ALA A 166 -9.72 -18.52 6.38
C ALA A 166 -8.51 -18.37 5.44
N TRP A 167 -8.75 -18.12 4.14
CA TRP A 167 -7.71 -17.86 3.16
C TRP A 167 -6.94 -16.58 3.48
N VAL A 168 -7.65 -15.48 3.80
CA VAL A 168 -7.01 -14.20 4.18
C VAL A 168 -6.21 -14.34 5.47
N ILE A 169 -6.75 -15.00 6.51
CA ILE A 169 -6.02 -15.26 7.76
C ILE A 169 -4.75 -16.09 7.49
N ASN A 170 -4.83 -17.07 6.60
CA ASN A 170 -3.67 -17.88 6.20
C ASN A 170 -2.62 -17.02 5.45
N LEU A 171 -3.05 -16.16 4.53
CA LEU A 171 -2.14 -15.21 3.89
C LEU A 171 -1.45 -14.29 4.90
N ILE A 172 -2.18 -13.73 5.87
CA ILE A 172 -1.60 -12.87 6.91
C ILE A 172 -0.56 -13.63 7.74
N LYS A 173 -0.86 -14.87 8.16
CA LYS A 173 0.08 -15.70 8.94
C LYS A 173 1.35 -16.04 8.18
N ASN A 174 1.23 -16.23 6.86
CA ASN A 174 2.34 -16.57 5.98
C ASN A 174 2.97 -15.35 5.29
N SER A 175 2.42 -14.14 5.52
CA SER A 175 3.06 -12.93 5.05
C SER A 175 4.43 -12.81 5.70
N SER A 176 5.47 -12.97 4.91
CA SER A 176 6.80 -12.54 5.31
C SER A 176 6.76 -11.02 5.35
N VAL A 177 6.60 -10.45 6.55
CA VAL A 177 6.99 -9.06 6.76
C VAL A 177 8.48 -9.03 6.42
N PRO A 178 8.90 -8.25 5.44
CA PRO A 178 10.31 -8.17 5.13
C PRO A 178 11.04 -7.86 6.43
N LYS A 179 11.96 -8.73 6.85
CA LYS A 179 12.87 -8.39 7.93
C LYS A 179 13.53 -7.11 7.47
N THR A 180 13.48 -6.07 8.28
CA THR A 180 14.04 -4.75 8.01
C THR A 180 15.58 -4.80 8.00
N GLU A 181 16.12 -5.57 7.09
CA GLU A 181 17.39 -5.25 6.46
C GLU A 181 17.07 -4.10 5.52
N PRO A 182 17.86 -3.03 5.46
CA PRO A 182 17.70 -2.04 4.41
C PRO A 182 17.68 -2.82 3.11
N VAL A 183 16.58 -2.74 2.36
CA VAL A 183 16.49 -3.41 1.07
C VAL A 183 17.70 -2.95 0.29
N SER A 184 18.70 -3.82 0.16
CA SER A 184 19.77 -3.62 -0.77
C SER A 184 19.11 -3.77 -2.12
N VAL A 185 18.61 -2.66 -2.66
CA VAL A 185 18.04 -2.64 -3.99
C VAL A 185 19.14 -3.14 -4.90
N SER A 186 18.94 -4.29 -5.49
CA SER A 186 19.87 -4.79 -6.49
C SER A 186 19.74 -3.89 -7.71
N PHE A 187 20.56 -2.88 -7.80
CA PHE A 187 20.67 -2.00 -8.96
C PHE A 187 21.45 -2.67 -10.10
N SER A 188 21.22 -3.97 -10.30
CA SER A 188 22.06 -4.86 -11.08
C SER A 188 22.31 -4.46 -12.54
N ALA A 189 21.42 -3.66 -13.13
CA ALA A 189 21.60 -3.20 -14.50
C ALA A 189 22.18 -1.76 -14.59
N LEU A 190 21.77 -0.87 -13.67
CA LEU A 190 22.16 0.54 -13.71
C LEU A 190 23.50 0.79 -13.02
N VAL A 191 23.83 0.06 -11.95
CA VAL A 191 25.08 0.21 -11.22
C VAL A 191 26.30 0.02 -12.11
N PRO A 192 26.42 -1.05 -12.94
CA PRO A 192 27.55 -1.22 -13.83
C PRO A 192 27.73 -0.08 -14.85
N GLU A 193 26.64 0.52 -15.30
CA GLU A 193 26.70 1.65 -16.23
C GLU A 193 27.21 2.93 -15.57
N LEU A 194 26.79 3.18 -14.32
CA LEU A 194 27.26 4.31 -13.55
C LEU A 194 28.73 4.12 -13.11
N GLU A 195 29.14 2.89 -12.77
CA GLU A 195 30.56 2.58 -12.47
C GLU A 195 31.45 2.77 -13.70
N LYS A 196 31.03 2.39 -14.89
CA LYS A 196 31.74 2.68 -16.15
C LYS A 196 31.93 4.18 -16.40
N LYS A 197 31.03 5.02 -15.90
CA LYS A 197 31.13 6.49 -15.96
C LYS A 197 32.03 7.08 -14.86
N GLY A 198 32.58 6.25 -13.98
CA GLY A 198 33.53 6.66 -12.94
C GLY A 198 32.91 6.99 -11.59
N TYR A 199 31.59 6.73 -11.40
CA TYR A 199 30.98 6.92 -10.09
C TYR A 199 31.35 5.79 -9.13
N SER A 200 31.71 6.16 -7.92
CA SER A 200 31.97 5.21 -6.84
C SER A 200 30.65 4.58 -6.33
N SER A 201 30.72 3.39 -5.75
CA SER A 201 29.57 2.72 -5.16
C SER A 201 28.85 3.57 -4.09
N GLU A 202 29.58 4.46 -3.39
CA GLU A 202 28.98 5.39 -2.42
C GLU A 202 28.19 6.52 -3.09
N GLU A 203 28.72 7.10 -4.17
CA GLU A 203 28.03 8.13 -4.95
C GLU A 203 26.77 7.56 -5.61
N ILE A 204 26.85 6.34 -6.12
CA ILE A 204 25.71 5.63 -6.69
C ILE A 204 24.62 5.41 -5.62
N LYS A 205 24.97 4.93 -4.44
CA LYS A 205 24.02 4.75 -3.33
C LYS A 205 23.34 6.06 -2.90
N LYS A 206 24.06 7.18 -2.93
CA LYS A 206 23.50 8.50 -2.59
C LYS A 206 22.62 9.07 -3.70
N GLY A 207 23.04 8.90 -4.95
CA GLY A 207 22.40 9.51 -6.10
C GLY A 207 21.21 8.74 -6.64
N LEU A 208 21.18 7.42 -6.47
CA LEU A 208 20.13 6.55 -7.02
C LEU A 208 19.03 6.34 -5.99
N LYS A 209 17.80 6.69 -6.37
CA LYS A 209 16.62 6.54 -5.53
C LYS A 209 15.50 5.87 -6.30
N ILE A 210 14.72 5.05 -5.60
CA ILE A 210 13.46 4.49 -6.11
C ILE A 210 12.33 5.03 -5.23
N SER A 211 11.35 5.62 -5.86
CA SER A 211 10.16 6.14 -5.19
C SER A 211 8.93 5.92 -6.08
N ASN A 212 7.91 5.27 -5.53
CA ASN A 212 6.66 4.97 -6.23
C ASN A 212 6.87 4.24 -7.58
N GLY A 213 7.77 3.25 -7.61
CA GLY A 213 8.11 2.50 -8.83
C GLY A 213 8.91 3.30 -9.87
N LYS A 214 9.22 4.57 -9.60
CA LYS A 214 10.05 5.42 -10.45
C LYS A 214 11.49 5.41 -9.97
N VAL A 215 12.42 5.43 -10.90
CA VAL A 215 13.86 5.49 -10.64
C VAL A 215 14.34 6.93 -10.82
N TYR A 216 15.12 7.42 -9.88
CA TYR A 216 15.70 8.77 -9.89
C TYR A 216 17.22 8.67 -9.80
N TRP A 217 17.91 9.46 -10.58
CA TRP A 217 19.34 9.72 -10.46
C TRP A 217 19.56 11.18 -10.10
N ARG A 218 20.21 11.44 -8.95
CA ARG A 218 20.45 12.80 -8.44
C ARG A 218 19.19 13.68 -8.46
N ASP A 219 18.08 13.10 -7.92
CA ASP A 219 16.77 13.72 -7.84
C ASP A 219 16.06 14.00 -9.19
N LYS A 220 16.63 13.58 -10.32
CA LYS A 220 15.99 13.61 -11.64
C LYS A 220 15.31 12.28 -11.94
N TRP A 221 14.05 12.33 -12.31
CA TRP A 221 13.31 11.12 -12.71
C TRP A 221 13.84 10.58 -14.03
N LEU A 222 14.14 9.30 -14.08
CA LEU A 222 14.52 8.56 -15.27
C LEU A 222 13.24 7.99 -15.92
N GLU A 223 12.72 8.66 -16.94
CA GLU A 223 11.42 8.30 -17.55
C GLU A 223 11.41 6.91 -18.20
N LYS A 224 12.53 6.49 -18.75
CA LYS A 224 12.70 5.18 -19.39
C LYS A 224 13.22 4.11 -18.45
N ALA A 225 13.48 4.45 -17.18
CA ALA A 225 13.91 3.49 -16.18
C ALA A 225 12.72 2.97 -15.40
N TYR A 226 12.73 1.70 -15.10
CA TYR A 226 11.77 1.09 -14.20
C TYR A 226 12.45 0.08 -13.29
N TYR A 227 11.87 -0.11 -12.13
CA TYR A 227 12.29 -1.11 -11.17
C TYR A 227 11.33 -2.31 -11.25
N ASP A 228 11.87 -3.46 -11.64
CA ASP A 228 11.14 -4.71 -11.57
C ASP A 228 11.24 -5.29 -10.15
N LYS A 229 10.15 -5.17 -9.41
CA LYS A 229 10.05 -5.63 -8.02
C LYS A 229 10.12 -7.16 -7.87
N TYR A 230 9.82 -7.93 -8.93
CA TYR A 230 9.88 -9.39 -8.88
C TYR A 230 11.29 -9.92 -9.03
N THR A 231 12.06 -9.32 -9.92
CA THR A 231 13.47 -9.68 -10.13
C THR A 231 14.42 -8.84 -9.28
N GLN A 232 13.92 -7.81 -8.58
CA GLN A 232 14.69 -6.80 -7.86
C GLN A 232 15.75 -6.14 -8.76
N THR A 233 15.42 -5.96 -10.03
CA THR A 233 16.30 -5.42 -11.05
C THR A 233 15.81 -4.06 -11.52
N THR A 234 16.71 -3.10 -11.64
CA THR A 234 16.43 -1.79 -12.24
C THR A 234 16.87 -1.80 -13.70
N PHE A 235 15.99 -1.39 -14.59
CA PHE A 235 16.27 -1.20 -16.02
C PHE A 235 16.28 0.30 -16.29
N ALA A 236 17.33 0.78 -16.95
CA ALA A 236 17.48 2.18 -17.33
C ALA A 236 18.16 2.32 -18.69
N SER A 237 17.86 3.40 -19.39
CA SER A 237 18.53 3.76 -20.63
C SER A 237 19.78 4.58 -20.35
N THR A 238 20.92 4.18 -20.89
CA THR A 238 22.18 4.91 -20.82
C THR A 238 22.06 6.31 -21.41
N GLU A 239 21.23 6.48 -22.46
CA GLU A 239 20.97 7.76 -23.11
C GLU A 239 20.33 8.78 -22.14
N GLU A 240 19.39 8.33 -21.32
CA GLU A 240 18.68 9.19 -20.38
C GLU A 240 19.60 9.68 -19.24
N ILE A 241 20.49 8.81 -18.76
CA ILE A 241 21.53 9.19 -17.78
C ILE A 241 22.47 10.23 -18.39
N ASN A 242 22.90 10.04 -19.64
CA ASN A 242 23.76 10.99 -20.36
C ASN A 242 23.12 12.38 -20.48
N LEU A 243 21.82 12.44 -20.81
CA LEU A 243 21.08 13.70 -20.92
C LEU A 243 20.98 14.46 -19.59
N ILE A 244 20.82 13.75 -18.47
CA ILE A 244 20.80 14.38 -17.13
C ILE A 244 22.17 14.97 -16.78
N GLU A 245 23.25 14.28 -17.12
CA GLU A 245 24.60 14.71 -16.79
C GLU A 245 25.11 15.88 -17.66
N GLN A 246 24.63 15.99 -18.91
CA GLN A 246 24.95 17.11 -19.78
C GLN A 246 24.25 18.42 -19.40
N ASN A 247 23.19 18.35 -18.58
CA ASN A 247 22.39 19.50 -18.16
C ASN A 247 22.63 19.90 -16.68
N GLN A 248 23.75 19.43 -16.07
CA GLN A 248 24.26 19.85 -14.76
C GLN A 248 25.51 20.75 -14.92
#